data_cf40015f8beee42bc253f42e0ee48151
#
_entry.id   cf40015f8beee42bc253f42e0ee48151
#
_cell.length_a   1.000
_cell.length_b   1.000
_cell.length_c   1.000
_cell.angle_alpha   90.00
_cell.angle_beta   90.00
_cell.angle_gamma   90.00
#
_symmetry.space_group_name_H-M   'P 1'
#
loop_
_entity.id
_entity.type
_entity.pdbx_description
1 polymer ?
#
loop_
_entity_poly.entity_id
_entity_poly.type
_entity_poly.pdbx_seq_one_letter_code
_entity_poly.pdbx_strand_id
1 'polypeptide(L)'
;MFEPFYGNCSAAETLAQMIRQDRIPQTILLNGQEGIGKATLARRFATELLGGKDKIEKDDLSLPDNAALMAEREKLPADKRSEDPLLFASHVDFVTFPPDGPLRQISIQQIRLLKERAQFGPLKGRRRVFLIDHLDRANEQAANSLLKILEEPPPYLILVATAENAYDLLPTIRSRSLMIAMSPLSALEMESFVREKALKDSKRRVALAGGSPGIAVSLDLDAYDKRRAAMIALLQSASGLQSYGAWSRVSESLGRTDKLENHLSVLYGLLEDILLLQHNTGDIRNFDIRSELEAIAKRVRFEWLRTAVEKIDELVELLRRNIQKTIALDALVAELRSV
;
A
#
# COMPACT_ATOMS: atom_id res chain seq x y z
N MET A 1 0.04 5.17 -25.41
CA MET A 1 -1.15 4.41 -25.04
C MET A 1 -1.57 4.75 -23.61
N PHE A 2 -0.88 4.62 -22.55
CA PHE A 2 -1.34 4.84 -21.16
C PHE A 2 -1.01 6.22 -20.57
N GLU A 3 -0.85 7.26 -21.35
CA GLU A 3 -0.46 8.60 -20.90
C GLU A 3 -1.58 9.37 -20.17
N PRO A 4 -1.21 10.19 -19.15
CA PRO A 4 0.12 10.25 -18.53
C PRO A 4 0.33 9.10 -17.52
N PHE A 5 1.40 8.32 -17.69
CA PHE A 5 1.83 7.29 -16.73
C PHE A 5 3.34 7.43 -16.50
N TYR A 6 3.77 7.45 -15.24
CA TYR A 6 5.15 7.74 -14.87
C TYR A 6 5.88 6.45 -14.47
N GLY A 7 7.08 6.30 -14.99
CA GLY A 7 7.90 5.11 -14.73
C GLY A 7 7.29 3.81 -15.26
N ASN A 8 7.89 2.69 -14.90
CA ASN A 8 7.39 1.35 -15.25
C ASN A 8 7.04 1.17 -16.74
N CYS A 9 7.84 1.79 -17.63
CA CYS A 9 7.62 1.75 -19.08
C CYS A 9 7.55 0.34 -19.63
N SER A 10 8.34 -0.60 -19.08
CA SER A 10 8.33 -2.01 -19.49
C SER A 10 6.97 -2.69 -19.20
N ALA A 11 6.39 -2.44 -18.03
CA ALA A 11 5.08 -2.98 -17.67
C ALA A 11 3.98 -2.40 -18.59
N ALA A 12 4.01 -1.09 -18.81
CA ALA A 12 3.08 -0.41 -19.71
C ALA A 12 3.22 -0.93 -21.16
N GLU A 13 4.45 -1.07 -21.67
CA GLU A 13 4.69 -1.58 -23.03
C GLU A 13 4.23 -3.03 -23.18
N THR A 14 4.46 -3.88 -22.17
CA THR A 14 3.97 -5.26 -22.16
C THR A 14 2.46 -5.32 -22.33
N LEU A 15 1.70 -4.53 -21.55
CA LEU A 15 0.25 -4.47 -21.67
C LEU A 15 -0.20 -3.86 -23.02
N ALA A 16 0.52 -2.86 -23.51
CA ALA A 16 0.24 -2.26 -24.83
C ALA A 16 0.45 -3.27 -25.97
N GLN A 17 1.49 -4.11 -25.91
CA GLN A 17 1.71 -5.18 -26.89
C GLN A 17 0.59 -6.23 -26.87
N MET A 18 0.13 -6.64 -25.69
CA MET A 18 -1.00 -7.56 -25.57
C MET A 18 -2.26 -7.03 -26.26
N ILE A 19 -2.54 -5.73 -26.09
CA ILE A 19 -3.68 -5.09 -26.77
C ILE A 19 -3.47 -5.08 -28.29
N ARG A 20 -2.30 -4.63 -28.77
CA ARG A 20 -2.00 -4.56 -30.22
C ARG A 20 -2.06 -5.92 -30.91
N GLN A 21 -1.66 -6.99 -30.21
CA GLN A 21 -1.65 -8.34 -30.73
C GLN A 21 -2.98 -9.08 -30.53
N ASP A 22 -3.94 -8.47 -29.84
CA ASP A 22 -5.19 -9.09 -29.38
C ASP A 22 -4.96 -10.42 -28.60
N ARG A 23 -3.82 -10.52 -27.91
CA ARG A 23 -3.41 -11.67 -27.10
C ARG A 23 -3.33 -11.29 -25.64
N ILE A 24 -4.47 -11.22 -25.00
CA ILE A 24 -4.58 -10.79 -23.61
C ILE A 24 -4.84 -12.01 -22.73
N PRO A 25 -3.96 -12.29 -21.74
CA PRO A 25 -4.23 -13.30 -20.74
C PRO A 25 -5.50 -13.01 -19.96
N GLN A 26 -6.22 -14.04 -19.58
CA GLN A 26 -7.46 -13.88 -18.82
C GLN A 26 -7.21 -13.39 -17.38
N THR A 27 -6.00 -13.62 -16.84
CA THR A 27 -5.62 -13.14 -15.52
C THR A 27 -4.25 -12.48 -15.56
N ILE A 28 -4.18 -11.21 -15.13
CA ILE A 28 -2.97 -10.40 -15.04
C ILE A 28 -2.81 -9.96 -13.59
N LEU A 29 -1.60 -10.15 -13.04
CA LEU A 29 -1.23 -9.72 -11.70
C LEU A 29 -0.16 -8.65 -11.78
N LEU A 30 -0.51 -7.41 -11.40
CA LEU A 30 0.43 -6.30 -11.25
C LEU A 30 0.95 -6.30 -9.81
N ASN A 31 2.23 -6.56 -9.61
CA ASN A 31 2.82 -6.61 -8.27
C ASN A 31 3.94 -5.58 -8.09
N GLY A 32 4.07 -5.07 -6.88
CA GLY A 32 5.09 -4.11 -6.48
C GLY A 32 4.60 -3.19 -5.36
N GLN A 33 5.47 -2.36 -4.84
CA GLN A 33 5.25 -1.50 -3.68
C GLN A 33 3.93 -0.71 -3.75
N GLU A 34 3.37 -0.35 -2.60
CA GLU A 34 2.17 0.50 -2.53
C GLU A 34 2.40 1.85 -3.21
N GLY A 35 1.37 2.36 -3.88
CA GLY A 35 1.37 3.70 -4.49
C GLY A 35 2.22 3.88 -5.76
N ILE A 36 2.86 2.82 -6.32
CA ILE A 36 3.64 2.92 -7.58
C ILE A 36 2.78 2.98 -8.85
N GLY A 37 1.45 2.96 -8.73
CA GLY A 37 0.54 3.13 -9.85
C GLY A 37 -0.06 1.84 -10.41
N LYS A 38 -0.05 0.71 -9.69
CA LYS A 38 -0.63 -0.57 -10.14
C LYS A 38 -2.09 -0.44 -10.57
N ALA A 39 -2.95 0.06 -9.68
CA ALA A 39 -4.38 0.25 -9.99
C ALA A 39 -4.60 1.30 -11.09
N THR A 40 -3.78 2.34 -11.16
CA THR A 40 -3.81 3.32 -12.24
C THR A 40 -3.50 2.66 -13.58
N LEU A 41 -2.46 1.83 -13.67
CA LEU A 41 -2.11 1.10 -14.89
C LEU A 41 -3.23 0.13 -15.29
N ALA A 42 -3.83 -0.56 -14.32
CA ALA A 42 -4.99 -1.44 -14.55
C ALA A 42 -6.19 -0.70 -15.14
N ARG A 43 -6.53 0.49 -14.61
CA ARG A 43 -7.62 1.32 -15.15
C ARG A 43 -7.29 1.85 -16.56
N ARG A 44 -6.05 2.25 -16.81
CA ARG A 44 -5.62 2.68 -18.15
C ARG A 44 -5.71 1.53 -19.16
N PHE A 45 -5.26 0.34 -18.78
CA PHE A 45 -5.40 -0.86 -19.58
C PHE A 45 -6.87 -1.17 -19.87
N ALA A 46 -7.74 -1.12 -18.87
CA ALA A 46 -9.18 -1.29 -19.06
C ALA A 46 -9.78 -0.22 -20.00
N THR A 47 -9.33 1.02 -19.88
CA THR A 47 -9.76 2.13 -20.74
C THR A 47 -9.44 1.89 -22.23
N GLU A 48 -8.25 1.36 -22.51
CA GLU A 48 -7.84 1.04 -23.89
C GLU A 48 -8.68 -0.12 -24.48
N LEU A 49 -9.12 -1.05 -23.63
CA LEU A 49 -9.92 -2.19 -24.07
C LEU A 49 -11.41 -1.90 -24.22
N LEU A 50 -11.95 -1.07 -23.34
CA LEU A 50 -13.39 -0.88 -23.20
C LEU A 50 -13.85 0.51 -23.67
N GLY A 51 -12.93 1.46 -23.77
CA GLY A 51 -13.26 2.88 -23.89
C GLY A 51 -13.85 3.46 -22.58
N GLY A 52 -14.43 4.65 -22.65
CA GLY A 52 -15.12 5.25 -21.51
C GLY A 52 -14.22 5.70 -20.36
N LYS A 53 -13.04 6.26 -20.66
CA LYS A 53 -12.05 6.75 -19.71
C LYS A 53 -12.66 7.49 -18.52
N ASP A 54 -13.54 8.46 -18.78
CA ASP A 54 -14.13 9.28 -17.71
C ASP A 54 -14.97 8.49 -16.73
N LYS A 55 -15.51 7.35 -17.14
CA LYS A 55 -16.27 6.45 -16.25
C LYS A 55 -15.33 5.54 -15.47
N ILE A 56 -14.34 4.93 -16.13
CA ILE A 56 -13.40 4.03 -15.49
C ILE A 56 -12.57 4.75 -14.43
N GLU A 57 -12.15 6.00 -14.70
CA GLU A 57 -11.38 6.79 -13.73
C GLU A 57 -12.22 7.26 -12.53
N LYS A 58 -13.55 7.24 -12.59
CA LYS A 58 -14.40 7.45 -11.41
C LYS A 58 -14.26 6.35 -10.36
N ASP A 59 -13.78 5.17 -10.74
CA ASP A 59 -13.53 4.06 -9.83
C ASP A 59 -12.12 4.15 -9.19
N ASP A 60 -11.42 5.30 -9.32
CA ASP A 60 -10.17 5.56 -8.61
C ASP A 60 -10.42 5.72 -7.11
N LEU A 61 -9.85 4.82 -6.32
CA LEU A 61 -10.01 4.81 -4.86
C LEU A 61 -9.37 6.01 -4.16
N SER A 62 -8.46 6.71 -4.84
CA SER A 62 -7.84 7.94 -4.32
C SER A 62 -8.71 9.19 -4.46
N LEU A 63 -9.82 9.13 -5.21
CA LEU A 63 -10.76 10.23 -5.32
C LEU A 63 -11.41 10.50 -3.96
N PRO A 64 -11.62 11.79 -3.59
CA PRO A 64 -12.14 12.17 -2.28
C PRO A 64 -13.44 11.46 -1.90
N ASP A 65 -14.39 11.35 -2.82
CA ASP A 65 -15.68 10.71 -2.58
C ASP A 65 -15.53 9.20 -2.31
N ASN A 66 -14.68 8.52 -3.08
CA ASN A 66 -14.42 7.09 -2.92
C ASN A 66 -13.64 6.83 -1.61
N ALA A 67 -12.65 7.66 -1.31
CA ALA A 67 -11.89 7.58 -0.06
C ALA A 67 -12.79 7.81 1.17
N ALA A 68 -13.72 8.79 1.10
CA ALA A 68 -14.70 9.04 2.14
C ALA A 68 -15.64 7.85 2.33
N LEU A 69 -16.16 7.26 1.24
CA LEU A 69 -16.99 6.06 1.29
C LEU A 69 -16.24 4.89 1.95
N MET A 70 -14.98 4.65 1.59
CA MET A 70 -14.18 3.60 2.22
C MET A 70 -13.97 3.85 3.71
N ALA A 71 -13.72 5.09 4.13
CA ALA A 71 -13.58 5.46 5.54
C ALA A 71 -14.88 5.29 6.34
N GLU A 72 -16.04 5.56 5.74
CA GLU A 72 -17.34 5.27 6.36
C GLU A 72 -17.56 3.77 6.54
N ARG A 73 -17.19 2.98 5.55
CA ARG A 73 -17.32 1.53 5.60
C ARG A 73 -16.42 0.87 6.66
N GLU A 74 -15.29 1.47 7.02
CA GLU A 74 -14.47 1.00 8.14
C GLU A 74 -15.25 1.01 9.48
N LYS A 75 -16.25 1.88 9.61
CA LYS A 75 -17.09 2.01 10.81
C LYS A 75 -18.31 1.08 10.82
N LEU A 76 -18.65 0.49 9.68
CA LEU A 76 -19.83 -0.37 9.58
C LEU A 76 -19.58 -1.74 10.25
N PRO A 77 -20.59 -2.33 10.89
CA PRO A 77 -20.55 -3.70 11.39
C PRO A 77 -20.32 -4.72 10.25
N ALA A 78 -19.74 -5.87 10.60
CA ALA A 78 -19.34 -6.89 9.62
C ALA A 78 -20.55 -7.51 8.88
N ASP A 79 -21.69 -7.67 9.54
CA ASP A 79 -22.95 -8.15 8.96
C ASP A 79 -23.43 -7.23 7.85
N LYS A 80 -23.53 -5.93 8.09
CA LYS A 80 -23.93 -4.95 7.08
C LYS A 80 -23.00 -4.91 5.88
N ARG A 81 -21.68 -5.04 6.10
CA ARG A 81 -20.72 -5.11 4.99
C ARG A 81 -20.87 -6.41 4.18
N SER A 82 -21.24 -7.50 4.85
CA SER A 82 -21.49 -8.78 4.19
C SER A 82 -22.74 -8.79 3.34
N GLU A 83 -23.78 -8.07 3.75
CA GLU A 83 -25.03 -7.90 2.99
C GLU A 83 -24.85 -7.03 1.75
N ASP A 84 -23.97 -6.01 1.82
CA ASP A 84 -23.64 -5.10 0.73
C ASP A 84 -22.13 -5.07 0.48
N PRO A 85 -21.56 -6.06 -0.26
CA PRO A 85 -20.13 -6.13 -0.52
C PRO A 85 -19.65 -4.96 -1.40
N LEU A 86 -18.57 -4.28 -0.96
CA LEU A 86 -18.04 -3.10 -1.64
C LEU A 86 -17.53 -3.41 -3.03
N LEU A 87 -17.97 -2.62 -4.01
CA LEU A 87 -17.42 -2.56 -5.34
C LEU A 87 -17.65 -1.17 -5.95
N PHE A 88 -16.86 -0.83 -6.98
CA PHE A 88 -17.09 0.33 -7.83
C PHE A 88 -17.33 -0.13 -9.27
N ALA A 89 -18.36 0.40 -9.92
CA ALA A 89 -18.77 -0.02 -11.25
C ALA A 89 -19.39 1.15 -12.05
N SER A 90 -18.64 2.23 -12.19
CA SER A 90 -19.09 3.41 -12.95
C SER A 90 -19.15 3.15 -14.47
N HIS A 91 -18.41 2.15 -14.95
CA HIS A 91 -18.50 1.66 -16.31
C HIS A 91 -19.18 0.26 -16.34
N VAL A 92 -20.08 0.03 -17.30
CA VAL A 92 -20.91 -1.19 -17.36
C VAL A 92 -20.13 -2.51 -17.48
N ASP A 93 -18.95 -2.47 -18.10
CA ASP A 93 -18.08 -3.63 -18.31
C ASP A 93 -16.75 -3.56 -17.52
N PHE A 94 -16.62 -2.58 -16.61
CA PHE A 94 -15.50 -2.47 -15.70
C PHE A 94 -16.00 -2.46 -14.25
N VAL A 95 -15.39 -3.27 -13.40
CA VAL A 95 -15.73 -3.35 -11.97
C VAL A 95 -14.45 -3.42 -11.14
N THR A 96 -14.37 -2.60 -10.11
CA THR A 96 -13.27 -2.62 -9.12
C THR A 96 -13.76 -3.23 -7.82
N PHE A 97 -13.04 -4.22 -7.30
CA PHE A 97 -13.24 -4.85 -5.99
C PHE A 97 -12.09 -4.43 -5.07
N PRO A 98 -12.26 -3.41 -4.24
CA PRO A 98 -11.24 -2.95 -3.30
C PRO A 98 -11.30 -3.72 -1.98
N PRO A 99 -10.25 -3.65 -1.14
CA PRO A 99 -10.32 -4.06 0.26
C PRO A 99 -11.39 -3.26 1.03
N ASP A 100 -12.11 -3.93 1.94
CA ASP A 100 -13.22 -3.36 2.70
C ASP A 100 -13.04 -3.53 4.21
N GLY A 101 -13.65 -2.61 4.96
CA GLY A 101 -13.73 -2.63 6.42
C GLY A 101 -12.43 -2.27 7.15
N PRO A 102 -12.42 -2.34 8.49
CA PRO A 102 -11.34 -1.85 9.34
C PRO A 102 -10.02 -2.61 9.14
N LEU A 103 -10.07 -3.88 8.74
CA LEU A 103 -8.89 -4.68 8.43
C LEU A 103 -8.45 -4.57 6.96
N ARG A 104 -9.18 -3.78 6.16
CA ARG A 104 -8.93 -3.61 4.72
C ARG A 104 -8.66 -4.94 4.01
N GLN A 105 -9.61 -5.87 4.10
CA GLN A 105 -9.52 -7.19 3.51
C GLN A 105 -10.51 -7.37 2.36
N ILE A 106 -10.14 -8.22 1.41
CA ILE A 106 -11.07 -8.73 0.40
C ILE A 106 -11.83 -9.91 1.02
N SER A 107 -13.15 -9.75 1.11
CA SER A 107 -14.04 -10.75 1.72
C SER A 107 -14.50 -11.82 0.74
N ILE A 108 -14.91 -12.98 1.28
CA ILE A 108 -15.54 -14.03 0.47
C ILE A 108 -16.81 -13.56 -0.23
N GLN A 109 -17.57 -12.63 0.39
CA GLN A 109 -18.78 -12.06 -0.19
C GLN A 109 -18.48 -11.25 -1.45
N GLN A 110 -17.40 -10.47 -1.45
CA GLN A 110 -16.94 -9.76 -2.65
C GLN A 110 -16.57 -10.74 -3.77
N ILE A 111 -15.87 -11.84 -3.45
CA ILE A 111 -15.52 -12.86 -4.46
C ILE A 111 -16.76 -13.62 -4.96
N ARG A 112 -17.77 -13.87 -4.11
CA ARG A 112 -19.05 -14.44 -4.55
C ARG A 112 -19.77 -13.50 -5.52
N LEU A 113 -19.83 -12.22 -5.20
CA LEU A 113 -20.42 -11.19 -6.05
C LEU A 113 -19.62 -11.04 -7.37
N LEU A 114 -18.30 -11.13 -7.32
CA LEU A 114 -17.44 -11.14 -8.51
C LEU A 114 -17.83 -12.32 -9.43
N LYS A 115 -17.95 -13.53 -8.88
CA LYS A 115 -18.31 -14.74 -9.65
C LYS A 115 -19.71 -14.64 -10.24
N GLU A 116 -20.66 -14.11 -9.49
CA GLU A 116 -22.03 -13.86 -9.99
C GLU A 116 -22.02 -12.89 -11.17
N ARG A 117 -21.36 -11.75 -11.01
CA ARG A 117 -21.22 -10.74 -12.07
C ARG A 117 -20.45 -11.25 -13.29
N ALA A 118 -19.53 -12.17 -13.10
CA ALA A 118 -18.73 -12.77 -14.16
C ALA A 118 -19.54 -13.70 -15.07
N GLN A 119 -20.71 -14.18 -14.64
CA GLN A 119 -21.59 -15.02 -15.47
C GLN A 119 -22.29 -14.22 -16.60
N PHE A 120 -22.37 -12.91 -16.44
CA PHE A 120 -22.98 -12.05 -17.44
C PHE A 120 -21.96 -11.60 -18.48
N GLY A 121 -22.27 -11.74 -19.75
CA GLY A 121 -21.44 -11.25 -20.85
C GLY A 121 -21.29 -9.71 -20.85
N PRO A 122 -20.37 -9.18 -21.68
CA PRO A 122 -20.19 -7.75 -21.82
C PRO A 122 -21.45 -7.07 -22.39
N LEU A 123 -21.73 -5.87 -21.91
CA LEU A 123 -22.84 -5.05 -22.38
C LEU A 123 -22.45 -4.15 -23.56
N LYS A 124 -21.17 -3.76 -23.62
CA LYS A 124 -20.60 -2.91 -24.67
C LYS A 124 -19.29 -3.50 -25.18
N GLY A 125 -19.28 -4.14 -26.29
CA GLY A 125 -18.06 -4.66 -26.86
C GLY A 125 -17.86 -6.17 -26.64
N ARG A 126 -16.59 -6.62 -26.61
CA ARG A 126 -16.25 -8.05 -26.60
C ARG A 126 -15.72 -8.55 -25.27
N ARG A 127 -15.41 -7.67 -24.32
CA ARG A 127 -14.70 -8.00 -23.09
C ARG A 127 -15.29 -7.30 -21.88
N ARG A 128 -15.09 -7.90 -20.72
CA ARG A 128 -15.29 -7.29 -19.40
C ARG A 128 -13.97 -7.31 -18.67
N VAL A 129 -13.71 -6.29 -17.88
CA VAL A 129 -12.49 -6.20 -17.04
C VAL A 129 -12.90 -6.04 -15.59
N PHE A 130 -12.43 -6.95 -14.73
CA PHE A 130 -12.59 -6.82 -13.30
C PHE A 130 -11.23 -6.56 -12.66
N LEU A 131 -11.13 -5.51 -11.87
CA LEU A 131 -9.96 -5.16 -11.08
C LEU A 131 -10.17 -5.63 -9.64
N ILE A 132 -9.31 -6.51 -9.15
CA ILE A 132 -9.22 -6.87 -7.73
C ILE A 132 -8.02 -6.12 -7.16
N ASP A 133 -8.30 -5.04 -6.45
CA ASP A 133 -7.22 -4.21 -5.91
C ASP A 133 -6.75 -4.77 -4.56
N HIS A 134 -5.43 -4.89 -4.38
CA HIS A 134 -4.81 -5.54 -3.21
C HIS A 134 -5.30 -6.97 -2.96
N LEU A 135 -5.16 -7.85 -3.95
CA LEU A 135 -5.53 -9.28 -3.81
C LEU A 135 -4.76 -9.99 -2.69
N ASP A 136 -3.56 -9.55 -2.36
CA ASP A 136 -2.76 -10.00 -1.21
C ASP A 136 -3.45 -9.78 0.15
N ARG A 137 -4.47 -8.93 0.20
CA ARG A 137 -5.34 -8.71 1.37
C ARG A 137 -6.59 -9.60 1.39
N ALA A 138 -6.68 -10.56 0.48
CA ALA A 138 -7.78 -11.53 0.50
C ALA A 138 -7.64 -12.47 1.70
N ASN A 139 -8.73 -12.67 2.46
CA ASN A 139 -8.72 -13.71 3.46
C ASN A 139 -8.67 -15.10 2.80
N GLU A 140 -8.26 -16.13 3.54
CA GLU A 140 -8.06 -17.48 3.02
C GLU A 140 -9.30 -18.04 2.28
N GLN A 141 -10.47 -17.77 2.80
CA GLN A 141 -11.73 -18.22 2.17
C GLN A 141 -11.99 -17.51 0.84
N ALA A 142 -11.70 -16.21 0.75
CA ALA A 142 -11.81 -15.42 -0.47
C ALA A 142 -10.80 -15.90 -1.52
N ALA A 143 -9.53 -16.07 -1.13
CA ALA A 143 -8.47 -16.55 -2.00
C ALA A 143 -8.80 -17.93 -2.59
N ASN A 144 -9.23 -18.89 -1.76
CA ASN A 144 -9.64 -20.22 -2.21
C ASN A 144 -10.90 -20.17 -3.11
N SER A 145 -11.86 -19.29 -2.79
CA SER A 145 -13.07 -19.13 -3.60
C SER A 145 -12.76 -18.57 -5.00
N LEU A 146 -11.69 -17.77 -5.13
CA LEU A 146 -11.28 -17.19 -6.41
C LEU A 146 -10.72 -18.24 -7.37
N LEU A 147 -10.12 -19.32 -6.88
CA LEU A 147 -9.45 -20.33 -7.70
C LEU A 147 -10.34 -20.89 -8.81
N LYS A 148 -11.62 -21.13 -8.54
CA LYS A 148 -12.55 -21.68 -9.54
C LYS A 148 -12.69 -20.80 -10.79
N ILE A 149 -12.74 -19.47 -10.62
CA ILE A 149 -12.85 -18.56 -11.76
C ILE A 149 -11.51 -18.31 -12.45
N LEU A 150 -10.39 -18.54 -11.73
CA LEU A 150 -9.06 -18.50 -12.34
C LEU A 150 -8.76 -19.76 -13.17
N GLU A 151 -9.38 -20.90 -12.86
CA GLU A 151 -9.23 -22.15 -13.60
C GLU A 151 -10.04 -22.14 -14.88
N GLU A 152 -11.28 -21.70 -14.80
CA GLU A 152 -12.23 -21.69 -15.92
C GLU A 152 -12.88 -20.30 -16.06
N PRO A 153 -12.10 -19.26 -16.40
CA PRO A 153 -12.65 -17.92 -16.59
C PRO A 153 -13.51 -17.85 -17.85
N PRO A 154 -14.64 -17.12 -17.81
CA PRO A 154 -15.42 -16.86 -19.03
C PRO A 154 -14.53 -16.23 -20.13
N PRO A 155 -14.69 -16.58 -21.41
CA PRO A 155 -13.77 -16.17 -22.48
C PRO A 155 -13.73 -14.65 -22.71
N TYR A 156 -14.76 -13.95 -22.30
CA TYR A 156 -14.85 -12.48 -22.38
C TYR A 156 -14.29 -11.76 -21.14
N LEU A 157 -13.99 -12.48 -20.06
CA LEU A 157 -13.56 -11.87 -18.80
C LEU A 157 -12.04 -11.76 -18.75
N ILE A 158 -11.56 -10.58 -18.40
CA ILE A 158 -10.18 -10.31 -18.03
C ILE A 158 -10.16 -9.92 -16.55
N LEU A 159 -9.42 -10.68 -15.74
CA LEU A 159 -9.17 -10.36 -14.35
C LEU A 159 -7.83 -9.64 -14.25
N VAL A 160 -7.82 -8.44 -13.71
CA VAL A 160 -6.61 -7.72 -13.35
C VAL A 160 -6.55 -7.66 -11.84
N ALA A 161 -5.50 -8.17 -11.24
CA ALA A 161 -5.28 -8.08 -9.81
C ALA A 161 -4.06 -7.21 -9.50
N THR A 162 -4.07 -6.53 -8.36
CA THR A 162 -2.88 -5.88 -7.82
C THR A 162 -2.45 -6.58 -6.54
N ALA A 163 -1.15 -6.57 -6.24
CA ALA A 163 -0.60 -7.03 -4.97
C ALA A 163 0.67 -6.21 -4.64
N GLU A 164 0.99 -6.07 -3.38
CA GLU A 164 2.27 -5.49 -2.97
C GLU A 164 3.40 -6.49 -3.20
N ASN A 165 3.19 -7.71 -2.76
CA ASN A 165 4.12 -8.80 -2.97
C ASN A 165 3.36 -10.01 -3.52
N ALA A 166 3.75 -10.49 -4.71
CA ALA A 166 3.12 -11.65 -5.32
C ALA A 166 3.30 -12.94 -4.49
N TYR A 167 4.34 -13.02 -3.65
CA TYR A 167 4.62 -14.21 -2.84
C TYR A 167 3.68 -14.36 -1.64
N ASP A 168 2.97 -13.32 -1.24
CA ASP A 168 1.93 -13.39 -0.21
C ASP A 168 0.64 -14.05 -0.72
N LEU A 169 0.54 -14.21 -2.05
CA LEU A 169 -0.58 -14.91 -2.68
C LEU A 169 -0.36 -16.43 -2.71
N LEU A 170 -1.46 -17.17 -2.70
CA LEU A 170 -1.42 -18.61 -2.88
C LEU A 170 -0.65 -19.00 -4.16
N PRO A 171 0.23 -20.02 -4.11
CA PRO A 171 0.95 -20.49 -5.30
C PRO A 171 0.02 -20.85 -6.48
N THR A 172 -1.18 -21.32 -6.16
CA THR A 172 -2.23 -21.65 -7.12
C THR A 172 -2.81 -20.45 -7.86
N ILE A 173 -2.86 -19.27 -7.23
CA ILE A 173 -3.24 -18.00 -7.90
C ILE A 173 -2.10 -17.54 -8.80
N ARG A 174 -0.86 -17.57 -8.28
CA ARG A 174 0.31 -17.13 -9.06
C ARG A 174 0.51 -17.94 -10.33
N SER A 175 0.35 -19.27 -10.27
CA SER A 175 0.55 -20.16 -11.42
C SER A 175 -0.48 -19.96 -12.53
N ARG A 176 -1.62 -19.31 -12.23
CA ARG A 176 -2.70 -19.01 -13.19
C ARG A 176 -2.75 -17.56 -13.63
N SER A 177 -1.77 -16.77 -13.19
CA SER A 177 -1.71 -15.33 -13.49
C SER A 177 -0.45 -14.98 -14.26
N LEU A 178 -0.57 -14.12 -15.26
CA LEU A 178 0.60 -13.48 -15.83
C LEU A 178 1.06 -12.38 -14.87
N MET A 179 2.22 -12.57 -14.26
CA MET A 179 2.80 -11.61 -13.33
C MET A 179 3.59 -10.54 -14.06
N ILE A 180 3.29 -9.28 -13.78
CA ILE A 180 4.02 -8.11 -14.25
C ILE A 180 4.52 -7.35 -13.02
N ALA A 181 5.83 -7.36 -12.82
CA ALA A 181 6.47 -6.65 -11.72
C ALA A 181 6.59 -5.15 -12.05
N MET A 182 6.26 -4.32 -11.08
CA MET A 182 6.44 -2.88 -11.14
C MET A 182 7.43 -2.45 -10.04
N SER A 183 8.34 -1.56 -10.40
CA SER A 183 9.41 -1.09 -9.52
C SER A 183 9.13 0.34 -9.03
N PRO A 184 9.67 0.74 -7.87
CA PRO A 184 9.71 2.14 -7.48
C PRO A 184 10.31 3.02 -8.57
N LEU A 185 9.81 4.23 -8.71
CA LEU A 185 10.35 5.22 -9.63
C LEU A 185 11.75 5.66 -9.18
N SER A 186 12.63 5.93 -10.13
CA SER A 186 13.92 6.55 -9.86
C SER A 186 13.75 7.96 -9.28
N ALA A 187 14.78 8.48 -8.62
CA ALA A 187 14.77 9.83 -8.07
C ALA A 187 14.42 10.88 -9.14
N LEU A 188 14.98 10.75 -10.36
CA LEU A 188 14.71 11.67 -11.47
C LEU A 188 13.25 11.62 -11.95
N GLU A 189 12.67 10.43 -12.04
CA GLU A 189 11.26 10.27 -12.40
C GLU A 189 10.35 10.86 -11.32
N MET A 190 10.68 10.63 -10.04
CA MET A 190 9.95 11.19 -8.90
C MET A 190 10.01 12.71 -8.86
N GLU A 191 11.20 13.31 -9.11
CA GLU A 191 11.36 14.76 -9.19
C GLU A 191 10.52 15.36 -10.33
N SER A 192 10.50 14.71 -11.49
CA SER A 192 9.69 15.11 -12.64
C SER A 192 8.20 15.02 -12.30
N PHE A 193 7.77 13.92 -11.69
CA PHE A 193 6.38 13.73 -11.25
C PHE A 193 5.92 14.80 -10.26
N VAL A 194 6.70 15.04 -9.20
CA VAL A 194 6.35 15.98 -8.13
C VAL A 194 6.29 17.42 -8.67
N ARG A 195 7.19 17.78 -9.60
CA ARG A 195 7.21 19.08 -10.29
C ARG A 195 5.97 19.27 -11.16
N GLU A 196 5.62 18.28 -11.98
CA GLU A 196 4.45 18.34 -12.86
C GLU A 196 3.14 18.43 -12.07
N LYS A 197 3.07 17.74 -10.93
CA LYS A 197 1.94 17.81 -10.00
C LYS A 197 1.94 19.06 -9.11
N ALA A 198 2.95 19.93 -9.24
CA ALA A 198 3.13 21.14 -8.44
C ALA A 198 3.01 20.86 -6.91
N LEU A 199 3.53 19.73 -6.42
CA LEU A 199 3.47 19.37 -5.01
C LEU A 199 4.44 20.26 -4.20
N LYS A 200 3.96 20.78 -3.07
CA LYS A 200 4.79 21.55 -2.13
C LYS A 200 5.82 20.63 -1.46
N ASP A 201 6.91 21.21 -0.98
CA ASP A 201 7.98 20.46 -0.29
C ASP A 201 8.53 19.27 -1.10
N SER A 202 8.76 19.51 -2.39
CA SER A 202 9.11 18.51 -3.39
C SER A 202 10.24 17.58 -2.95
N LYS A 203 11.35 18.13 -2.43
CA LYS A 203 12.50 17.33 -1.95
C LYS A 203 12.12 16.35 -0.85
N ARG A 204 11.38 16.81 0.15
CA ARG A 204 10.95 15.94 1.26
C ARG A 204 9.99 14.85 0.78
N ARG A 205 9.05 15.22 -0.11
CA ARG A 205 8.11 14.24 -0.67
C ARG A 205 8.82 13.17 -1.49
N VAL A 206 9.80 13.54 -2.31
CA VAL A 206 10.61 12.57 -3.07
C VAL A 206 11.35 11.62 -2.12
N ALA A 207 12.02 12.15 -1.11
CA ALA A 207 12.77 11.35 -0.15
C ALA A 207 11.87 10.40 0.66
N LEU A 208 10.75 10.91 1.18
CA LEU A 208 9.84 10.13 2.03
C LEU A 208 8.98 9.14 1.26
N ALA A 209 8.70 9.40 -0.02
CA ALA A 209 7.87 8.54 -0.84
C ALA A 209 8.57 7.26 -1.33
N GLY A 210 9.90 7.17 -1.25
CA GLY A 210 10.63 5.94 -1.60
C GLY A 210 10.35 5.44 -3.03
N GLY A 211 10.22 6.36 -4.00
CA GLY A 211 9.90 6.01 -5.39
C GLY A 211 8.42 5.75 -5.67
N SER A 212 7.52 6.07 -4.73
CA SER A 212 6.08 5.89 -4.88
C SER A 212 5.34 7.21 -5.18
N PRO A 213 4.84 7.43 -6.41
CA PRO A 213 4.07 8.62 -6.76
C PRO A 213 2.80 8.79 -5.91
N GLY A 214 2.10 7.70 -5.63
CA GLY A 214 0.88 7.73 -4.83
C GLY A 214 1.14 8.19 -3.40
N ILE A 215 2.21 7.68 -2.77
CA ILE A 215 2.63 8.13 -1.43
C ILE A 215 3.02 9.61 -1.48
N ALA A 216 3.78 10.06 -2.49
CA ALA A 216 4.16 11.47 -2.60
C ALA A 216 2.95 12.42 -2.65
N VAL A 217 1.86 12.02 -3.30
CA VAL A 217 0.63 12.81 -3.37
C VAL A 217 -0.15 12.78 -2.06
N SER A 218 -0.33 11.59 -1.48
CA SER A 218 -1.17 11.40 -0.29
C SER A 218 -0.50 11.80 1.03
N LEU A 219 0.82 12.02 1.03
CA LEU A 219 1.59 12.30 2.24
C LEU A 219 1.16 13.62 2.91
N ASP A 220 0.61 13.50 4.12
CA ASP A 220 0.38 14.62 5.02
C ASP A 220 1.67 14.86 5.84
N LEU A 221 2.44 15.89 5.45
CA LEU A 221 3.73 16.21 6.07
C LEU A 221 3.58 16.66 7.53
N ASP A 222 2.51 17.35 7.88
CA ASP A 222 2.28 17.81 9.25
C ASP A 222 1.98 16.62 10.19
N ALA A 223 1.13 15.69 9.72
CA ALA A 223 0.87 14.45 10.45
C ALA A 223 2.12 13.56 10.52
N TYR A 224 2.90 13.47 9.44
CA TYR A 224 4.17 12.76 9.43
C TYR A 224 5.15 13.35 10.45
N ASP A 225 5.34 14.66 10.48
CA ASP A 225 6.26 15.33 11.40
C ASP A 225 5.90 15.13 12.86
N LYS A 226 4.61 15.15 13.19
CA LYS A 226 4.13 14.83 14.55
C LYS A 226 4.48 13.40 14.96
N ARG A 227 4.24 12.43 14.08
CA ARG A 227 4.59 11.02 14.33
C ARG A 227 6.10 10.85 14.43
N ARG A 228 6.85 11.49 13.54
CA ARG A 228 8.31 11.46 13.51
C ARG A 228 8.91 12.01 14.81
N ALA A 229 8.43 13.15 15.30
CA ALA A 229 8.89 13.72 16.56
C ALA A 229 8.68 12.75 17.74
N ALA A 230 7.52 12.07 17.78
CA ALA A 230 7.27 11.06 18.80
C ALA A 230 8.20 9.85 18.67
N MET A 231 8.44 9.36 17.45
CA MET A 231 9.32 8.20 17.23
C MET A 231 10.81 8.53 17.48
N ILE A 232 11.25 9.75 17.19
CA ILE A 232 12.59 10.22 17.59
C ILE A 232 12.73 10.23 19.11
N ALA A 233 11.75 10.75 19.84
CA ALA A 233 11.78 10.73 21.32
C ALA A 233 11.83 9.29 21.87
N LEU A 234 11.10 8.35 21.23
CA LEU A 234 11.19 6.93 21.53
C LEU A 234 12.62 6.40 21.34
N LEU A 235 13.21 6.62 20.16
CA LEU A 235 14.56 6.15 19.84
C LEU A 235 15.63 6.77 20.74
N GLN A 236 15.53 8.06 21.04
CA GLN A 236 16.44 8.74 21.96
C GLN A 236 16.35 8.17 23.38
N SER A 237 15.14 7.84 23.83
CA SER A 237 14.97 7.19 25.12
C SER A 237 15.47 5.74 25.09
N ALA A 238 15.12 4.96 24.07
CA ALA A 238 15.54 3.57 23.92
C ALA A 238 17.07 3.43 23.80
N SER A 239 17.76 4.33 23.10
CA SER A 239 19.22 4.35 22.97
C SER A 239 19.95 4.91 24.22
N GLY A 240 19.22 5.37 25.23
CA GLY A 240 19.79 5.96 26.44
C GLY A 240 20.33 7.38 26.26
N LEU A 241 20.04 8.07 25.15
CA LEU A 241 20.36 9.49 24.96
C LEU A 241 19.47 10.40 25.82
N GLN A 242 18.24 9.96 26.09
CA GLN A 242 17.32 10.63 26.97
C GLN A 242 16.80 9.71 28.09
N SER A 243 16.26 10.31 29.15
CA SER A 243 15.62 9.54 30.22
C SER A 243 14.31 8.93 29.78
N TYR A 244 13.91 7.81 30.40
CA TYR A 244 12.62 7.19 30.17
C TYR A 244 11.44 8.15 30.45
N GLY A 245 11.59 9.03 31.47
CA GLY A 245 10.58 10.04 31.79
C GLY A 245 10.36 11.10 30.68
N ALA A 246 11.32 11.29 29.77
CA ALA A 246 11.10 12.13 28.59
C ALA A 246 10.15 11.45 27.60
N TRP A 247 10.33 10.16 27.37
CA TRP A 247 9.43 9.35 26.54
C TRP A 247 8.01 9.24 27.14
N SER A 248 7.90 8.96 28.45
CA SER A 248 6.59 8.80 29.12
C SER A 248 5.67 9.99 28.90
N ARG A 249 6.20 11.21 28.92
CA ARG A 249 5.43 12.43 28.63
C ARG A 249 4.96 12.51 27.17
N VAL A 250 5.76 12.00 26.24
CA VAL A 250 5.40 11.93 24.82
C VAL A 250 4.36 10.85 24.58
N SER A 251 4.53 9.66 25.18
CA SER A 251 3.61 8.53 25.02
C SER A 251 2.20 8.85 25.52
N GLU A 252 2.07 9.60 26.62
CA GLU A 252 0.79 10.09 27.14
C GLU A 252 0.08 11.04 26.18
N SER A 253 0.84 11.80 25.38
CA SER A 253 0.31 12.77 24.40
C SER A 253 -0.07 12.11 23.07
N LEU A 254 0.27 10.85 22.83
CA LEU A 254 -0.04 10.15 21.59
C LEU A 254 -1.56 10.03 21.42
N GLY A 255 -2.09 10.73 20.43
CA GLY A 255 -3.52 10.78 20.16
C GLY A 255 -4.14 9.38 19.97
N ARG A 256 -5.34 9.19 20.55
CA ARG A 256 -6.09 7.92 20.46
C ARG A 256 -6.55 7.61 19.04
N THR A 257 -6.68 8.63 18.20
CA THR A 257 -7.22 8.53 16.83
C THR A 257 -6.20 8.07 15.78
N ASP A 258 -4.91 8.26 16.03
CA ASP A 258 -3.86 7.83 15.07
C ASP A 258 -3.53 6.35 15.28
N LYS A 259 -3.50 5.59 14.19
CA LYS A 259 -3.25 4.15 14.22
C LYS A 259 -1.77 3.87 14.59
N LEU A 260 -1.52 2.80 15.33
CA LEU A 260 -0.16 2.42 15.72
C LEU A 260 0.70 2.08 14.49
N GLU A 261 0.11 1.48 13.47
CA GLU A 261 0.77 1.15 12.20
C GLU A 261 1.46 2.35 11.56
N ASN A 262 0.82 3.53 11.62
CA ASN A 262 1.38 4.77 11.08
C ASN A 262 2.66 5.19 11.84
N HIS A 263 2.73 4.97 13.14
CA HIS A 263 3.90 5.27 13.96
C HIS A 263 5.03 4.25 13.69
N LEU A 264 4.68 2.97 13.57
CA LEU A 264 5.65 1.92 13.28
C LEU A 264 6.27 2.09 11.88
N SER A 265 5.48 2.49 10.89
CA SER A 265 5.99 2.79 9.54
C SER A 265 7.04 3.92 9.57
N VAL A 266 6.78 4.99 10.34
CA VAL A 266 7.78 6.06 10.53
C VAL A 266 9.01 5.55 11.27
N LEU A 267 8.81 4.70 12.28
CA LEU A 267 9.90 4.13 13.08
C LEU A 267 10.83 3.26 12.22
N TYR A 268 10.29 2.41 11.34
CA TYR A 268 11.09 1.64 10.37
C TYR A 268 11.93 2.54 9.48
N GLY A 269 11.34 3.62 8.93
CA GLY A 269 12.09 4.57 8.10
C GLY A 269 13.23 5.28 8.87
N LEU A 270 13.04 5.58 10.15
CA LEU A 270 14.09 6.16 11.00
C LEU A 270 15.20 5.15 11.30
N LEU A 271 14.86 3.88 11.55
CA LEU A 271 15.88 2.83 11.77
C LEU A 271 16.69 2.56 10.49
N GLU A 272 16.03 2.59 9.31
CA GLU A 272 16.72 2.51 8.03
C GLU A 272 17.69 3.68 7.84
N ASP A 273 17.25 4.92 8.10
CA ASP A 273 18.12 6.10 8.04
C ASP A 273 19.33 5.99 8.99
N ILE A 274 19.11 5.50 10.20
CA ILE A 274 20.20 5.28 11.19
C ILE A 274 21.20 4.23 10.66
N LEU A 275 20.73 3.13 10.08
CA LEU A 275 21.57 2.10 9.49
C LEU A 275 22.40 2.66 8.32
N LEU A 276 21.79 3.43 7.43
CA LEU A 276 22.49 4.07 6.31
C LEU A 276 23.57 5.03 6.80
N LEU A 277 23.30 5.80 7.87
CA LEU A 277 24.28 6.69 8.48
C LEU A 277 25.46 5.94 9.11
N GLN A 278 25.23 4.79 9.75
CA GLN A 278 26.32 3.96 10.32
C GLN A 278 27.27 3.45 9.23
N HIS A 279 26.74 3.12 8.06
CA HIS A 279 27.53 2.59 6.94
C HIS A 279 28.01 3.64 5.95
N ASN A 280 27.64 4.92 6.15
CA ASN A 280 27.87 6.01 5.20
C ASN A 280 27.43 5.66 3.75
N THR A 281 26.31 4.95 3.63
CA THR A 281 25.76 4.48 2.35
C THR A 281 24.42 5.12 2.08
N GLY A 282 24.21 5.60 0.85
CA GLY A 282 22.92 6.08 0.38
C GLY A 282 22.46 7.42 0.97
N ASP A 283 21.33 7.88 0.46
CA ASP A 283 20.65 9.07 0.92
C ASP A 283 19.57 8.71 1.95
N ILE A 284 19.61 9.40 3.07
CA ILE A 284 18.60 9.22 4.13
C ILE A 284 17.29 9.93 3.77
N ARG A 285 16.17 9.34 4.15
CA ARG A 285 14.83 9.92 3.89
C ARG A 285 14.57 11.17 4.73
N ASN A 286 15.00 11.15 5.98
CA ASN A 286 14.80 12.25 6.93
C ASN A 286 16.02 13.15 7.02
N PHE A 287 16.48 13.67 5.88
CA PHE A 287 17.71 14.49 5.77
C PHE A 287 17.65 15.78 6.60
N ASP A 288 16.46 16.30 6.85
CA ASP A 288 16.20 17.54 7.61
C ASP A 288 16.49 17.40 9.12
N ILE A 289 16.53 16.17 9.64
CA ILE A 289 16.91 15.85 11.04
C ILE A 289 18.17 15.00 11.13
N ARG A 290 19.06 15.09 10.14
CA ARG A 290 20.27 14.28 10.03
C ARG A 290 21.12 14.29 11.31
N SER A 291 21.31 15.47 11.93
CA SER A 291 22.11 15.60 13.15
C SER A 291 21.57 14.80 14.34
N GLU A 292 20.24 14.74 14.48
CA GLU A 292 19.58 13.95 15.52
C GLU A 292 19.75 12.45 15.27
N LEU A 293 19.61 12.02 14.01
CA LEU A 293 19.80 10.62 13.62
C LEU A 293 21.28 10.19 13.78
N GLU A 294 22.24 11.05 13.45
CA GLU A 294 23.67 10.77 13.66
C GLU A 294 24.02 10.61 15.15
N ALA A 295 23.38 11.37 16.04
CA ALA A 295 23.57 11.21 17.48
C ALA A 295 23.11 9.81 17.96
N ILE A 296 21.98 9.33 17.46
CA ILE A 296 21.47 7.98 17.75
C ILE A 296 22.39 6.92 17.10
N ALA A 297 22.76 7.09 15.82
CA ALA A 297 23.61 6.17 15.07
C ALA A 297 24.96 5.91 15.74
N LYS A 298 25.56 6.93 16.37
CA LYS A 298 26.81 6.81 17.12
C LYS A 298 26.65 6.05 18.45
N ARG A 299 25.44 6.00 19.01
CA ARG A 299 25.16 5.41 20.31
C ARG A 299 24.82 3.93 20.24
N VAL A 300 24.09 3.54 19.18
CA VAL A 300 23.58 2.18 19.01
C VAL A 300 24.48 1.34 18.10
N ARG A 301 24.51 0.01 18.32
CA ARG A 301 25.22 -0.95 17.47
C ARG A 301 24.24 -1.62 16.50
N PHE A 302 24.78 -2.33 15.52
CA PHE A 302 23.97 -3.08 14.56
C PHE A 302 23.03 -4.10 15.23
N GLU A 303 23.51 -4.81 16.26
CA GLU A 303 22.70 -5.76 17.03
C GLU A 303 21.47 -5.10 17.67
N TRP A 304 21.63 -3.87 18.17
CA TRP A 304 20.53 -3.09 18.71
C TRP A 304 19.49 -2.77 17.63
N LEU A 305 19.95 -2.34 16.44
CA LEU A 305 19.04 -2.06 15.29
C LEU A 305 18.29 -3.33 14.88
N ARG A 306 18.98 -4.46 14.79
CA ARG A 306 18.36 -5.74 14.49
C ARG A 306 17.28 -6.11 15.51
N THR A 307 17.61 -6.02 16.81
CA THR A 307 16.64 -6.29 17.87
C THR A 307 15.45 -5.34 17.81
N ALA A 308 15.68 -4.05 17.47
CA ALA A 308 14.62 -3.07 17.32
C ALA A 308 13.64 -3.48 16.20
N VAL A 309 14.15 -3.90 15.05
CA VAL A 309 13.33 -4.39 13.94
C VAL A 309 12.55 -5.65 14.35
N GLU A 310 13.22 -6.66 14.94
CA GLU A 310 12.59 -7.89 15.42
C GLU A 310 11.41 -7.59 16.39
N LYS A 311 11.62 -6.66 17.33
CA LYS A 311 10.59 -6.27 18.29
C LYS A 311 9.43 -5.48 17.67
N ILE A 312 9.71 -4.68 16.66
CA ILE A 312 8.66 -3.98 15.91
C ILE A 312 7.83 -5.01 15.10
N ASP A 313 8.48 -6.00 14.48
CA ASP A 313 7.78 -7.08 13.76
C ASP A 313 6.85 -7.87 14.70
N GLU A 314 7.32 -8.21 15.92
CA GLU A 314 6.48 -8.82 16.97
C GLU A 314 5.26 -7.92 17.30
N LEU A 315 5.46 -6.61 17.40
CA LEU A 315 4.35 -5.66 17.65
C LEU A 315 3.36 -5.61 16.49
N VAL A 316 3.83 -5.64 15.24
CA VAL A 316 2.96 -5.68 14.06
C VAL A 316 2.06 -6.91 14.06
N GLU A 317 2.60 -8.08 14.42
CA GLU A 317 1.80 -9.30 14.56
C GLU A 317 0.75 -9.20 15.68
N LEU A 318 1.11 -8.53 16.79
CA LEU A 318 0.23 -8.32 17.94
C LEU A 318 -0.86 -7.27 17.69
N LEU A 319 -0.70 -6.37 16.71
CA LEU A 319 -1.74 -5.38 16.34
C LEU A 319 -3.08 -6.03 16.01
N ARG A 320 -3.05 -7.23 15.45
CA ARG A 320 -4.25 -8.04 15.16
C ARG A 320 -5.05 -8.41 16.43
N ARG A 321 -4.45 -8.24 17.63
CA ARG A 321 -5.02 -8.63 18.94
C ARG A 321 -5.50 -7.44 19.78
N ASN A 322 -5.67 -6.26 19.17
CA ASN A 322 -6.25 -5.06 19.83
C ASN A 322 -5.48 -4.56 21.06
N ILE A 323 -4.17 -4.47 20.97
CA ILE A 323 -3.28 -3.99 22.06
C ILE A 323 -3.38 -2.47 22.22
N GLN A 324 -3.26 -1.99 23.47
CA GLN A 324 -3.16 -0.56 23.73
C GLN A 324 -1.81 -0.01 23.23
N LYS A 325 -1.87 0.96 22.32
CA LYS A 325 -0.74 1.58 21.63
C LYS A 325 0.38 2.06 22.58
N THR A 326 0.01 2.80 23.62
CA THR A 326 0.96 3.35 24.59
C THR A 326 1.72 2.26 25.33
N ILE A 327 1.02 1.23 25.81
CA ILE A 327 1.63 0.09 26.51
C ILE A 327 2.61 -0.65 25.59
N ALA A 328 2.23 -0.87 24.32
CA ALA A 328 3.09 -1.54 23.36
C ALA A 328 4.40 -0.77 23.09
N LEU A 329 4.30 0.54 22.91
CA LEU A 329 5.47 1.40 22.67
C LEU A 329 6.32 1.58 23.94
N ASP A 330 5.71 1.64 25.12
CA ASP A 330 6.42 1.70 26.40
C ASP A 330 7.23 0.42 26.66
N ALA A 331 6.63 -0.75 26.35
CA ALA A 331 7.32 -2.03 26.43
C ALA A 331 8.50 -2.08 25.46
N LEU A 332 8.31 -1.62 24.22
CA LEU A 332 9.39 -1.55 23.22
C LEU A 332 10.58 -0.71 23.72
N VAL A 333 10.33 0.47 24.30
CA VAL A 333 11.40 1.31 24.86
C VAL A 333 12.12 0.59 25.99
N ALA A 334 11.39 -0.07 26.90
CA ALA A 334 11.98 -0.79 28.04
C ALA A 334 12.87 -1.94 27.57
N GLU A 335 12.42 -2.73 26.59
CA GLU A 335 13.17 -3.85 26.02
C GLU A 335 14.44 -3.36 25.30
N LEU A 336 14.34 -2.33 24.45
CA LEU A 336 15.49 -1.80 23.72
C LEU A 336 16.53 -1.13 24.61
N ARG A 337 16.15 -0.63 25.79
CA ARG A 337 17.12 -0.10 26.77
C ARG A 337 17.93 -1.19 27.45
N SER A 338 17.47 -2.42 27.46
CA SER A 338 18.16 -3.56 28.08
C SER A 338 19.18 -4.23 27.16
N VAL A 339 19.18 -3.88 25.87
CA VAL A 339 20.14 -4.32 24.84
C VAL A 339 21.34 -3.37 24.76
#